data_eba5a65978e0aa33305fef638cf2f183
#
_entry.id   eba5a65978e0aa33305fef638cf2f183
#
_cell.length_a   1.000
_cell.length_b   1.000
_cell.length_c   1.000
_cell.angle_alpha   90.00
_cell.angle_beta   90.00
_cell.angle_gamma   90.00
#
_symmetry.space_group_name_H-M   'P 1'
#
loop_
_entity.id
_entity.type
_entity.pdbx_description
1 polymer ?
#
loop_
_entity_poly.entity_id
_entity_poly.type
_entity_poly.pdbx_seq_one_letter_code
_entity_poly.pdbx_strand_id
1 'polypeptide(L)'
;VNFGFRFDKVNRKGSITHHEEEHHDDDHDEDGHEEEEHEEEIDFYDLDFNEYSYSFSLGREFSDNLSASVNFASVARAPGAMDLFMNGAHLARGRFEVGDPNLDVEQSNNVDISFNYRKDDYFGSVSIFRNNVDKFLYLQDVEEHHEDEDHDEDGHDEDEHEDEHDDHGGLQRAEYMQKDAEFNGYEFEFGRNISLGNGSLDLSFGRDVVNGKFADGTRVSRIVPARNIYTAKYSNSNNYVLKVILKDVAKQDNIGEDETVTSGFRMLDLKAMKTFDFAAGSELSVSVFANNILDEVARNHTSFVKNEVPLPGRNVGVRLKLNF
;
A
#
# COMPACT_ATOMS: atom_id res chain seq x y z
N VAL A 1 13.23 -10.34 -27.04
CA VAL A 1 14.20 -9.90 -26.03
C VAL A 1 14.10 -8.40 -25.93
N ASN A 2 13.98 -7.86 -24.70
CA ASN A 2 13.97 -6.43 -24.44
C ASN A 2 15.06 -6.13 -23.40
N PHE A 3 15.67 -4.95 -23.52
CA PHE A 3 16.62 -4.43 -22.57
C PHE A 3 16.25 -2.96 -22.27
N GLY A 4 16.32 -2.55 -21.02
CA GLY A 4 16.10 -1.19 -20.57
C GLY A 4 17.22 -0.71 -19.65
N PHE A 5 17.57 0.57 -19.76
CA PHE A 5 18.47 1.26 -18.85
C PHE A 5 17.95 2.66 -18.60
N ARG A 6 18.01 3.10 -17.33
CA ARG A 6 17.65 4.44 -16.90
C ARG A 6 18.66 4.95 -15.88
N PHE A 7 19.01 6.22 -16.00
CA PHE A 7 19.78 6.95 -15.02
C PHE A 7 19.04 8.23 -14.65
N ASP A 8 18.89 8.47 -13.36
CA ASP A 8 18.30 9.69 -12.85
C ASP A 8 19.24 10.33 -11.82
N LYS A 9 19.33 11.66 -11.87
CA LYS A 9 19.93 12.46 -10.82
C LYS A 9 18.82 13.22 -10.12
N VAL A 10 18.66 12.95 -8.83
CA VAL A 10 17.58 13.50 -8.02
C VAL A 10 18.17 14.37 -6.93
N ASN A 11 17.70 15.62 -6.81
CA ASN A 11 18.07 16.52 -5.72
C ASN A 11 16.84 16.70 -4.81
N ARG A 12 17.04 16.65 -3.50
CA ARG A 12 16.03 16.91 -2.47
C ARG A 12 16.51 18.02 -1.56
N LYS A 13 15.65 19.04 -1.41
CA LYS A 13 15.89 20.15 -0.49
C LYS A 13 14.74 20.24 0.48
N GLY A 14 15.05 20.45 1.73
CA GLY A 14 14.08 20.58 2.80
C GLY A 14 14.67 21.13 4.07
N SER A 15 13.83 21.28 5.08
CA SER A 15 14.24 21.64 6.44
C SER A 15 13.45 20.84 7.45
N ILE A 16 14.04 20.60 8.59
CA ILE A 16 13.40 20.00 9.76
C ILE A 16 13.47 21.04 10.87
N THR A 17 12.33 21.31 11.52
CA THR A 17 12.26 22.13 12.70
C THR A 17 12.31 21.22 13.92
N HIS A 18 13.22 21.47 14.82
CA HIS A 18 13.32 20.81 16.13
C HIS A 18 12.71 21.73 17.18
N HIS A 19 11.82 21.17 18.00
CA HIS A 19 11.38 21.82 19.23
C HIS A 19 12.28 21.29 20.33
N GLU A 20 13.02 22.15 21.00
CA GLU A 20 13.83 21.74 22.15
C GLU A 20 12.88 21.45 23.32
N GLU A 21 12.92 20.23 23.85
CA GLU A 21 12.32 19.87 25.13
C GLU A 21 13.27 20.37 26.22
N GLU A 22 12.95 21.48 26.89
CA GLU A 22 13.71 21.91 28.04
C GLU A 22 13.41 20.99 29.21
N HIS A 23 14.43 20.24 29.64
CA HIS A 23 14.44 19.61 30.97
C HIS A 23 14.52 20.71 32.04
N HIS A 24 13.38 21.02 32.64
CA HIS A 24 13.34 21.85 33.81
C HIS A 24 14.01 21.08 34.97
N ASP A 25 15.29 21.36 35.22
CA ASP A 25 15.90 21.07 36.53
C ASP A 25 15.21 21.98 37.55
N ASP A 26 14.38 21.39 38.42
CA ASP A 26 13.66 22.05 39.52
C ASP A 26 14.63 22.65 40.53
N ASP A 27 15.22 23.77 40.23
CA ASP A 27 15.80 24.66 41.24
C ASP A 27 14.86 25.87 41.42
N HIS A 28 13.96 25.76 42.39
CA HIS A 28 13.07 26.82 42.82
C HIS A 28 13.86 28.03 43.33
N ASP A 29 13.96 29.09 42.53
CA ASP A 29 14.18 30.44 43.03
C ASP A 29 13.05 31.37 42.54
N GLU A 30 12.28 31.86 43.53
CA GLU A 30 11.21 32.83 43.35
C GLU A 30 11.79 34.15 42.81
N ASP A 31 11.34 34.59 41.64
CA ASP A 31 11.09 35.95 41.20
C ASP A 31 11.49 36.16 39.70
N GLY A 32 10.49 36.30 38.84
CA GLY A 32 10.64 36.92 37.52
C GLY A 32 10.23 36.03 36.36
N HIS A 33 8.95 36.09 35.97
CA HIS A 33 8.50 35.60 34.66
C HIS A 33 9.10 36.48 33.57
N GLU A 34 10.24 36.10 33.00
CA GLU A 34 10.65 36.52 31.68
C GLU A 34 10.04 35.49 30.73
N GLU A 35 9.26 35.95 29.73
CA GLU A 35 8.75 35.11 28.61
C GLU A 35 10.00 34.66 27.86
N GLU A 36 10.47 33.43 28.10
CA GLU A 36 11.55 32.82 27.32
C GLU A 36 11.02 32.53 25.92
N GLU A 37 11.59 33.20 24.89
CA GLU A 37 11.33 32.92 23.50
C GLU A 37 11.96 31.55 23.18
N HIS A 38 11.12 30.52 22.99
CA HIS A 38 11.58 29.19 22.50
C HIS A 38 12.23 29.39 21.13
N GLU A 39 13.52 29.23 21.02
CA GLU A 39 14.24 29.26 19.77
C GLU A 39 14.00 27.93 19.03
N GLU A 40 13.21 27.96 17.94
CA GLU A 40 13.09 26.82 17.05
C GLU A 40 14.41 26.62 16.28
N GLU A 41 15.07 25.49 16.43
CA GLU A 41 16.24 25.14 15.63
C GLU A 41 15.77 24.54 14.30
N ILE A 42 16.25 25.12 13.18
CA ILE A 42 15.88 24.70 11.83
C ILE A 42 17.11 24.20 11.09
N ASP A 43 17.15 22.90 10.83
CA ASP A 43 18.16 22.27 9.99
C ASP A 43 17.77 22.32 8.52
N PHE A 44 18.69 22.79 7.66
CA PHE A 44 18.51 22.84 6.20
C PHE A 44 19.33 21.77 5.50
N TYR A 45 18.69 21.05 4.56
CA TYR A 45 19.27 19.93 3.82
C TYR A 45 19.26 20.19 2.31
N ASP A 46 20.32 19.74 1.63
CA ASP A 46 20.44 19.73 0.16
C ASP A 46 21.14 18.42 -0.24
N LEU A 47 20.31 17.40 -0.58
CA LEU A 47 20.74 16.02 -0.78
C LEU A 47 20.66 15.62 -2.25
N ASP A 48 21.75 15.04 -2.77
CA ASP A 48 21.84 14.54 -4.15
C ASP A 48 21.85 13.01 -4.19
N PHE A 49 20.99 12.42 -5.00
CA PHE A 49 20.90 10.97 -5.23
C PHE A 49 21.14 10.65 -6.70
N ASN A 50 21.85 9.53 -6.95
CA ASN A 50 22.03 8.98 -8.29
C ASN A 50 21.34 7.62 -8.36
N GLU A 51 20.40 7.46 -9.30
CA GLU A 51 19.61 6.27 -9.48
C GLU A 51 19.99 5.56 -10.77
N TYR A 52 20.34 4.27 -10.67
CA TYR A 52 20.63 3.41 -11.81
C TYR A 52 19.60 2.28 -11.85
N SER A 53 18.85 2.21 -12.94
CA SER A 53 17.86 1.16 -13.13
C SER A 53 18.12 0.45 -14.46
N TYR A 54 17.96 -0.88 -14.47
CA TYR A 54 18.09 -1.67 -15.67
C TYR A 54 17.14 -2.86 -15.66
N SER A 55 16.77 -3.31 -16.84
CA SER A 55 15.87 -4.44 -16.99
C SER A 55 16.26 -5.30 -18.20
N PHE A 56 15.93 -6.58 -18.09
CA PHE A 56 16.09 -7.55 -19.16
C PHE A 56 14.85 -8.43 -19.20
N SER A 57 14.33 -8.67 -20.40
CA SER A 57 13.16 -9.52 -20.60
C SER A 57 13.39 -10.47 -21.76
N LEU A 58 13.11 -11.75 -21.52
CA LEU A 58 13.15 -12.81 -22.52
C LEU A 58 11.78 -13.49 -22.58
N GLY A 59 11.09 -13.38 -23.72
CA GLY A 59 9.85 -14.09 -23.99
C GLY A 59 10.04 -15.12 -25.10
N ARG A 60 9.30 -16.22 -25.00
CA ARG A 60 9.24 -17.28 -26.01
C ARG A 60 7.84 -17.85 -26.17
N GLU A 61 7.42 -17.99 -27.41
CA GLU A 61 6.26 -18.77 -27.79
C GLU A 61 6.73 -20.22 -28.02
N PHE A 62 6.17 -21.17 -27.27
CA PHE A 62 6.46 -22.60 -27.41
C PHE A 62 5.51 -23.27 -28.40
N SER A 63 4.33 -22.71 -28.54
CA SER A 63 3.30 -23.08 -29.51
C SER A 63 2.33 -21.91 -29.70
N ASP A 64 1.40 -21.99 -30.60
CA ASP A 64 0.31 -21.02 -30.81
C ASP A 64 -0.54 -20.79 -29.53
N ASN A 65 -0.46 -21.70 -28.58
CA ASN A 65 -1.29 -21.71 -27.38
C ASN A 65 -0.51 -21.44 -26.09
N LEU A 66 0.81 -21.50 -26.10
CA LEU A 66 1.64 -21.41 -24.88
C LEU A 66 2.85 -20.49 -25.11
N SER A 67 2.94 -19.47 -24.28
CA SER A 67 4.12 -18.62 -24.17
C SER A 67 4.64 -18.54 -22.73
N ALA A 68 5.92 -18.24 -22.59
CA ALA A 68 6.52 -17.92 -21.31
C ALA A 68 7.45 -16.72 -21.45
N SER A 69 7.64 -16.02 -20.35
CA SER A 69 8.64 -14.96 -20.23
C SER A 69 9.36 -15.04 -18.90
N VAL A 70 10.62 -14.61 -18.91
CA VAL A 70 11.42 -14.34 -17.73
C VAL A 70 11.83 -12.87 -17.79
N ASN A 71 11.56 -12.17 -16.71
CA ASN A 71 11.90 -10.77 -16.59
C ASN A 71 12.83 -10.59 -15.38
N PHE A 72 13.82 -9.77 -15.54
CA PHE A 72 14.69 -9.27 -14.50
C PHE A 72 14.65 -7.74 -14.52
N ALA A 73 14.50 -7.12 -13.37
CA ALA A 73 14.55 -5.68 -13.22
C ALA A 73 15.30 -5.31 -11.94
N SER A 74 16.26 -4.40 -12.05
CA SER A 74 16.90 -3.74 -10.93
C SER A 74 16.54 -2.27 -11.00
N VAL A 75 15.77 -1.78 -10.02
CA VAL A 75 15.16 -0.45 -10.01
C VAL A 75 15.59 0.30 -8.78
N ALA A 76 16.21 1.46 -9.00
CA ALA A 76 16.58 2.40 -7.94
C ALA A 76 15.45 3.39 -7.66
N ARG A 77 15.29 3.78 -6.38
CA ARG A 77 14.38 4.82 -5.92
C ARG A 77 15.02 5.66 -4.83
N ALA A 78 15.23 6.96 -5.08
CA ALA A 78 15.62 7.89 -4.03
C ALA A 78 14.46 8.13 -3.05
N PRO A 79 14.75 8.37 -1.76
CA PRO A 79 13.74 8.78 -0.80
C PRO A 79 12.97 10.02 -1.28
N GLY A 80 11.68 10.08 -0.97
CA GLY A 80 10.84 11.25 -1.21
C GLY A 80 11.11 12.36 -0.17
N ALA A 81 10.58 13.55 -0.42
CA ALA A 81 10.75 14.65 0.55
C ALA A 81 10.07 14.37 1.91
N MET A 82 8.96 13.63 1.90
CA MET A 82 8.31 13.22 3.15
C MET A 82 9.14 12.19 3.90
N ASP A 83 9.74 11.23 3.18
CA ASP A 83 10.56 10.20 3.80
C ASP A 83 11.78 10.81 4.51
N LEU A 84 12.29 11.96 4.01
CA LEU A 84 13.49 12.63 4.51
C LEU A 84 13.22 13.72 5.54
N PHE A 85 12.17 14.52 5.35
CA PHE A 85 12.02 15.81 6.03
C PHE A 85 10.69 15.98 6.76
N MET A 86 9.81 14.95 6.77
CA MET A 86 8.57 15.03 7.52
C MET A 86 8.88 15.15 9.02
N ASN A 87 8.22 16.10 9.70
CA ASN A 87 8.18 16.18 11.15
C ASN A 87 6.84 16.81 11.52
N GLY A 88 5.82 15.96 11.68
CA GLY A 88 4.49 16.51 11.96
C GLY A 88 3.33 15.55 11.74
N ALA A 89 2.13 16.05 12.04
CA ALA A 89 0.89 15.30 11.99
C ALA A 89 0.46 14.94 10.55
N HIS A 90 0.29 13.65 10.26
CA HIS A 90 -0.33 13.14 9.05
C HIS A 90 -1.72 12.57 9.39
N LEU A 91 -2.71 13.43 9.49
CA LEU A 91 -4.06 13.08 9.96
C LEU A 91 -4.74 11.96 9.17
N ALA A 92 -4.48 11.86 7.86
CA ALA A 92 -5.04 10.80 7.02
C ALA A 92 -4.52 9.39 7.39
N ARG A 93 -3.36 9.30 8.03
CA ARG A 93 -2.78 8.06 8.55
C ARG A 93 -2.96 7.94 10.07
N GLY A 94 -3.38 9.01 10.75
CA GLY A 94 -3.49 9.05 12.21
C GLY A 94 -2.14 8.88 12.89
N ARG A 95 -1.09 9.49 12.32
CA ARG A 95 0.30 9.37 12.80
C ARG A 95 0.96 10.74 12.87
N PHE A 96 1.88 10.90 13.84
CA PHE A 96 2.91 11.90 13.78
C PHE A 96 4.12 11.27 13.09
N GLU A 97 4.43 11.73 11.88
CA GLU A 97 5.45 11.10 11.03
C GLU A 97 6.77 11.86 11.14
N VAL A 98 7.86 11.12 11.32
CA VAL A 98 9.22 11.64 11.39
C VAL A 98 10.05 11.05 10.27
N GLY A 99 10.64 11.93 9.44
CA GLY A 99 11.55 11.60 8.36
C GLY A 99 12.99 11.43 8.85
N ASP A 100 13.83 10.79 8.04
CA ASP A 100 15.27 10.68 8.33
C ASP A 100 16.08 11.19 7.12
N PRO A 101 16.83 12.30 7.27
CA PRO A 101 17.69 12.83 6.21
C PRO A 101 18.85 11.90 5.80
N ASN A 102 19.14 10.86 6.58
CA ASN A 102 20.21 9.91 6.33
C ASN A 102 19.78 8.71 5.47
N LEU A 103 18.51 8.65 5.07
CA LEU A 103 18.03 7.60 4.19
C LEU A 103 18.73 7.65 2.82
N ASP A 104 19.00 6.47 2.27
CA ASP A 104 19.74 6.30 1.03
C ASP A 104 18.83 5.75 -0.09
N VAL A 105 19.39 5.58 -1.28
CA VAL A 105 18.69 5.01 -2.44
C VAL A 105 18.29 3.56 -2.16
N GLU A 106 17.00 3.25 -2.28
CA GLU A 106 16.46 1.90 -2.28
C GLU A 106 16.77 1.23 -3.62
N GLN A 107 17.22 -0.04 -3.62
CA GLN A 107 17.47 -0.83 -4.82
C GLN A 107 16.65 -2.11 -4.82
N SER A 108 15.68 -2.20 -5.71
CA SER A 108 14.78 -3.34 -5.86
C SER A 108 15.25 -4.26 -7.00
N ASN A 109 15.56 -5.52 -6.68
CA ASN A 109 16.05 -6.53 -7.63
C ASN A 109 14.99 -7.61 -7.81
N ASN A 110 14.17 -7.49 -8.85
CA ASN A 110 13.03 -8.36 -9.13
C ASN A 110 13.36 -9.38 -10.23
N VAL A 111 12.94 -10.62 -10.01
CA VAL A 111 12.88 -11.67 -11.02
C VAL A 111 11.46 -12.21 -11.06
N ASP A 112 10.86 -12.27 -12.23
CA ASP A 112 9.57 -12.92 -12.43
C ASP A 112 9.60 -13.89 -13.61
N ILE A 113 8.79 -14.95 -13.51
CA ILE A 113 8.59 -15.95 -14.54
C ILE A 113 7.08 -16.05 -14.76
N SER A 114 6.66 -15.83 -15.99
CA SER A 114 5.26 -15.86 -16.36
C SER A 114 5.01 -16.90 -17.47
N PHE A 115 3.88 -17.60 -17.36
CA PHE A 115 3.35 -18.51 -18.36
C PHE A 115 1.97 -18.05 -18.77
N ASN A 116 1.70 -18.02 -20.07
CA ASN A 116 0.38 -17.71 -20.61
C ASN A 116 -0.07 -18.85 -21.52
N TYR A 117 -1.30 -19.28 -21.31
CA TYR A 117 -1.95 -20.33 -22.09
C TYR A 117 -3.27 -19.84 -22.65
N ARG A 118 -3.51 -20.12 -23.93
CA ARG A 118 -4.79 -19.85 -24.59
C ARG A 118 -5.03 -20.90 -25.66
N LYS A 119 -6.08 -21.67 -25.48
CA LYS A 119 -6.49 -22.65 -26.46
C LYS A 119 -8.01 -22.79 -26.47
N ASP A 120 -8.60 -22.71 -27.66
CA ASP A 120 -10.05 -22.75 -27.88
C ASP A 120 -10.75 -21.71 -26.97
N ASP A 121 -11.61 -22.16 -26.08
CA ASP A 121 -12.34 -21.32 -25.12
C ASP A 121 -11.57 -21.08 -23.81
N TYR A 122 -10.45 -21.74 -23.58
CA TYR A 122 -9.72 -21.68 -22.32
C TYR A 122 -8.56 -20.69 -22.37
N PHE A 123 -8.37 -19.99 -21.27
CA PHE A 123 -7.20 -19.14 -21.06
C PHE A 123 -6.68 -19.29 -19.62
N GLY A 124 -5.41 -18.99 -19.41
CA GLY A 124 -4.82 -18.96 -18.10
C GLY A 124 -3.46 -18.29 -18.12
N SER A 125 -3.08 -17.77 -16.98
CA SER A 125 -1.75 -17.22 -16.72
C SER A 125 -1.29 -17.60 -15.33
N VAL A 126 0.01 -17.77 -15.17
CA VAL A 126 0.68 -17.95 -13.88
C VAL A 126 1.91 -17.05 -13.90
N SER A 127 2.11 -16.28 -12.86
CA SER A 127 3.34 -15.52 -12.62
C SER A 127 3.86 -15.83 -11.23
N ILE A 128 5.16 -16.07 -11.12
CA ILE A 128 5.86 -16.28 -9.85
C ILE A 128 6.98 -15.25 -9.80
N PHE A 129 7.12 -14.56 -8.68
CA PHE A 129 8.12 -13.52 -8.54
C PHE A 129 8.90 -13.63 -7.22
N ARG A 130 10.12 -13.10 -7.27
CA ARG A 130 10.94 -12.81 -6.11
C ARG A 130 11.59 -11.46 -6.30
N ASN A 131 11.50 -10.61 -5.27
CA ASN A 131 12.08 -9.29 -5.24
C ASN A 131 12.94 -9.15 -3.98
N ASN A 132 14.25 -8.95 -4.14
CA ASN A 132 15.15 -8.59 -3.06
C ASN A 132 15.34 -7.08 -3.11
N VAL A 133 15.08 -6.41 -2.00
CA VAL A 133 15.15 -4.96 -1.90
C VAL A 133 16.21 -4.59 -0.87
N ASP A 134 17.28 -3.98 -1.35
CA ASP A 134 18.32 -3.40 -0.52
C ASP A 134 17.82 -2.03 -0.03
N LYS A 135 17.92 -1.77 1.27
CA LYS A 135 17.46 -0.52 1.90
C LYS A 135 15.97 -0.24 1.62
N PHE A 136 15.12 -1.26 1.76
CA PHE A 136 13.66 -1.09 1.64
C PHE A 136 13.16 -0.03 2.60
N LEU A 137 12.52 0.99 2.04
CA LEU A 137 12.02 2.16 2.77
C LEU A 137 10.58 1.93 3.25
N TYR A 138 10.35 2.05 4.55
CA TYR A 138 9.05 1.83 5.17
C TYR A 138 8.82 2.78 6.34
N LEU A 139 7.57 2.94 6.72
CA LEU A 139 7.16 3.70 7.90
C LEU A 139 6.81 2.71 9.01
N GLN A 140 7.46 2.86 10.17
CA GLN A 140 7.30 2.01 11.35
C GLN A 140 6.66 2.82 12.48
N ASP A 141 5.62 2.26 13.11
CA ASP A 141 5.12 2.78 14.38
C ASP A 141 6.19 2.52 15.45
N VAL A 142 6.53 3.50 16.24
CA VAL A 142 7.51 3.38 17.34
C VAL A 142 6.79 3.56 18.67
N GLU A 143 7.11 2.71 19.64
CA GLU A 143 6.65 2.88 21.01
C GLU A 143 7.50 3.98 21.68
N GLU A 144 6.87 4.95 22.29
CA GLU A 144 7.54 5.90 23.17
C GLU A 144 7.85 5.14 24.46
N HIS A 145 9.13 4.82 24.66
CA HIS A 145 9.60 4.29 25.92
C HIS A 145 9.64 5.43 26.93
N HIS A 146 8.61 5.52 27.77
CA HIS A 146 8.79 6.18 29.05
C HIS A 146 9.78 5.31 29.82
N GLU A 147 10.98 5.82 30.08
CA GLU A 147 11.88 5.22 31.05
C GLU A 147 11.17 5.35 32.39
N ASP A 148 10.45 4.29 32.81
CA ASP A 148 10.01 4.14 34.18
C ASP A 148 11.27 4.11 35.06
N GLU A 149 11.75 5.26 35.49
CA GLU A 149 12.71 5.32 36.58
C GLU A 149 12.02 4.68 37.78
N ASP A 150 12.55 3.51 38.20
CA ASP A 150 12.16 2.79 39.41
C ASP A 150 12.25 3.77 40.63
N HIS A 151 11.17 4.52 40.87
CA HIS A 151 11.02 5.25 42.11
C HIS A 151 10.70 4.25 43.22
N ASP A 152 11.72 4.01 44.08
CA ASP A 152 11.61 3.29 45.32
C ASP A 152 10.41 3.80 46.14
N GLU A 153 9.59 2.84 46.63
CA GLU A 153 8.45 3.04 47.49
C GLU A 153 8.81 3.79 48.76
N ASP A 154 8.62 5.11 48.81
CA ASP A 154 8.38 5.82 50.08
C ASP A 154 7.30 6.88 49.80
N GLY A 155 6.11 6.63 50.38
CA GLY A 155 4.89 7.35 50.15
C GLY A 155 4.97 8.85 50.42
N HIS A 156 4.33 9.62 49.54
CA HIS A 156 3.69 10.89 49.86
C HIS A 156 2.64 11.29 48.80
N ASP A 157 1.46 11.57 49.33
CA ASP A 157 0.38 12.47 48.86
C ASP A 157 0.01 12.54 47.39
N GLU A 158 -1.30 12.28 47.17
CA GLU A 158 -2.07 12.43 45.94
C GLU A 158 -2.05 13.91 45.45
N ASP A 159 -1.02 14.31 44.72
CA ASP A 159 -1.09 15.46 43.85
C ASP A 159 -1.19 14.89 42.41
N GLU A 160 -2.29 15.21 41.72
CA GLU A 160 -2.55 14.90 40.34
C GLU A 160 -1.45 15.57 39.48
N HIS A 161 -0.33 14.90 39.24
CA HIS A 161 0.58 15.28 38.17
C HIS A 161 -0.17 14.99 36.85
N GLU A 162 -0.67 16.06 36.22
CA GLU A 162 -1.02 16.02 34.81
C GLU A 162 0.28 15.70 34.05
N ASP A 163 0.43 14.41 33.65
CA ASP A 163 1.52 13.99 32.79
C ASP A 163 1.50 14.91 31.56
N GLU A 164 2.52 15.77 31.43
CA GLU A 164 2.75 16.56 30.23
C GLU A 164 3.10 15.61 29.09
N HIS A 165 2.05 15.11 28.46
CA HIS A 165 2.13 14.25 27.30
C HIS A 165 2.75 15.02 26.13
N ASP A 166 3.77 14.42 25.52
CA ASP A 166 4.39 14.84 24.28
C ASP A 166 3.42 15.52 23.31
N ASP A 167 3.82 16.67 22.78
CA ASP A 167 3.01 17.59 21.95
C ASP A 167 2.68 17.01 20.54
N HIS A 168 2.51 15.69 20.43
CA HIS A 168 2.08 15.02 19.20
C HIS A 168 0.54 14.99 19.03
N GLY A 169 -0.20 15.73 19.91
CA GLY A 169 -1.66 15.81 19.85
C GLY A 169 -2.36 14.46 19.98
N GLY A 170 -1.76 13.49 20.71
CA GLY A 170 -2.27 12.15 20.91
C GLY A 170 -2.18 11.25 19.67
N LEU A 171 -1.38 11.61 18.67
CA LEU A 171 -1.11 10.78 17.49
C LEU A 171 0.04 9.81 17.78
N GLN A 172 -0.11 8.56 17.37
CA GLN A 172 0.95 7.57 17.39
C GLN A 172 2.15 8.04 16.55
N ARG A 173 3.36 8.08 17.15
CA ARG A 173 4.60 8.39 16.43
C ARG A 173 4.97 7.27 15.47
N ALA A 174 5.45 7.64 14.28
CA ALA A 174 5.93 6.71 13.28
C ALA A 174 7.14 7.31 12.55
N GLU A 175 8.16 6.49 12.30
CA GLU A 175 9.43 6.91 11.72
C GLU A 175 9.69 6.23 10.37
N TYR A 176 10.26 6.98 9.43
CA TYR A 176 10.74 6.43 8.18
C TYR A 176 12.09 5.74 8.38
N MET A 177 12.14 4.47 8.03
CA MET A 177 13.29 3.59 8.24
C MET A 177 13.68 2.86 6.98
N GLN A 178 14.91 2.31 6.97
CA GLN A 178 15.38 1.43 5.91
C GLN A 178 15.91 0.11 6.47
N LYS A 179 15.53 -1.00 5.81
CA LYS A 179 15.99 -2.35 6.15
C LYS A 179 15.97 -3.22 4.89
N ASP A 180 16.93 -4.11 4.73
CA ASP A 180 16.90 -5.05 3.60
C ASP A 180 15.70 -5.99 3.74
N ALA A 181 14.98 -6.20 2.63
CA ALA A 181 13.75 -7.00 2.60
C ALA A 181 13.69 -7.93 1.39
N GLU A 182 13.00 -9.05 1.57
CA GLU A 182 12.68 -10.00 0.51
C GLU A 182 11.16 -10.15 0.38
N PHE A 183 10.67 -9.98 -0.85
CA PHE A 183 9.28 -10.26 -1.20
C PHE A 183 9.22 -11.42 -2.19
N ASN A 184 8.26 -12.31 -2.01
CA ASN A 184 7.98 -13.37 -2.96
C ASN A 184 6.48 -13.64 -3.03
N GLY A 185 6.05 -14.19 -4.16
CA GLY A 185 4.65 -14.46 -4.34
C GLY A 185 4.35 -15.10 -5.68
N TYR A 186 3.06 -15.28 -5.90
CA TYR A 186 2.54 -15.74 -7.16
C TYR A 186 1.16 -15.16 -7.43
N GLU A 187 0.85 -15.07 -8.72
CA GLU A 187 -0.47 -14.75 -9.22
C GLU A 187 -0.85 -15.79 -10.26
N PHE A 188 -2.09 -16.23 -10.25
CA PHE A 188 -2.61 -17.02 -11.37
C PHE A 188 -4.05 -16.64 -11.69
N GLU A 189 -4.40 -16.77 -12.94
CA GLU A 189 -5.76 -16.71 -13.44
C GLU A 189 -6.01 -17.89 -14.35
N PHE A 190 -7.20 -18.47 -14.26
CA PHE A 190 -7.69 -19.47 -15.19
C PHE A 190 -9.14 -19.16 -15.53
N GLY A 191 -9.50 -19.29 -16.80
CA GLY A 191 -10.84 -18.97 -17.24
C GLY A 191 -11.26 -19.70 -18.50
N ARG A 192 -12.55 -19.54 -18.77
CA ARG A 192 -13.17 -20.07 -20.00
C ARG A 192 -14.15 -19.06 -20.57
N ASN A 193 -14.10 -18.91 -21.91
CA ASN A 193 -15.09 -18.19 -22.67
C ASN A 193 -16.13 -19.19 -23.21
N ILE A 194 -17.40 -18.96 -22.93
CA ILE A 194 -18.50 -19.82 -23.33
C ILE A 194 -19.41 -19.06 -24.30
N SER A 195 -19.55 -19.51 -25.53
CA SER A 195 -20.47 -18.92 -26.49
C SER A 195 -21.91 -19.22 -26.11
N LEU A 196 -22.75 -18.19 -25.97
CA LEU A 196 -24.16 -18.29 -25.57
C LEU A 196 -25.03 -17.51 -26.56
N GLY A 197 -25.49 -18.18 -27.61
CA GLY A 197 -26.34 -17.57 -28.64
C GLY A 197 -25.69 -16.37 -29.31
N ASN A 198 -26.23 -15.16 -29.09
CA ASN A 198 -25.68 -13.89 -29.60
C ASN A 198 -24.69 -13.21 -28.63
N GLY A 199 -24.20 -13.91 -27.62
CA GLY A 199 -23.28 -13.39 -26.62
C GLY A 199 -22.24 -14.38 -26.18
N SER A 200 -21.42 -13.98 -25.22
CA SER A 200 -20.41 -14.79 -24.55
C SER A 200 -20.45 -14.64 -23.05
N LEU A 201 -20.11 -15.69 -22.35
CA LEU A 201 -19.91 -15.72 -20.90
C LEU A 201 -18.46 -16.04 -20.61
N ASP A 202 -17.73 -15.09 -20.05
CA ASP A 202 -16.38 -15.25 -19.53
C ASP A 202 -16.46 -15.63 -18.05
N LEU A 203 -15.97 -16.79 -17.71
CA LEU A 203 -15.80 -17.23 -16.32
C LEU A 203 -14.32 -17.27 -16.00
N SER A 204 -13.89 -16.63 -14.91
CA SER A 204 -12.50 -16.76 -14.46
C SER A 204 -12.40 -16.90 -12.94
N PHE A 205 -11.32 -17.54 -12.54
CA PHE A 205 -10.84 -17.64 -11.17
C PHE A 205 -9.39 -17.18 -11.14
N GLY A 206 -9.10 -16.26 -10.22
CA GLY A 206 -7.76 -15.75 -9.96
C GLY A 206 -7.40 -15.88 -8.48
N ARG A 207 -6.12 -16.02 -8.22
CA ARG A 207 -5.55 -15.99 -6.86
C ARG A 207 -4.22 -15.28 -6.88
N ASP A 208 -3.99 -14.42 -5.88
CA ASP A 208 -2.73 -13.76 -5.64
C ASP A 208 -2.28 -13.93 -4.19
N VAL A 209 -0.97 -14.08 -4.01
CA VAL A 209 -0.32 -14.24 -2.71
C VAL A 209 1.01 -13.48 -2.73
N VAL A 210 1.25 -12.67 -1.71
CA VAL A 210 2.51 -11.96 -1.49
C VAL A 210 2.97 -12.23 -0.06
N ASN A 211 4.27 -12.47 0.13
CA ASN A 211 4.92 -12.54 1.42
C ASN A 211 6.08 -11.55 1.42
N GLY A 212 6.32 -10.91 2.57
CA GLY A 212 7.45 -10.00 2.79
C GLY A 212 8.14 -10.33 4.10
N LYS A 213 9.47 -10.33 4.09
CA LYS A 213 10.32 -10.50 5.28
C LYS A 213 11.53 -9.58 5.18
N PHE A 214 11.94 -9.06 6.32
CA PHE A 214 13.23 -8.41 6.45
C PHE A 214 14.38 -9.43 6.51
N ALA A 215 15.62 -8.96 6.32
CA ALA A 215 16.81 -9.82 6.33
C ALA A 215 17.05 -10.53 7.68
N ASP A 216 16.58 -9.97 8.79
CA ASP A 216 16.62 -10.57 10.12
C ASP A 216 15.53 -11.64 10.34
N GLY A 217 14.63 -11.82 9.38
CA GLY A 217 13.54 -12.79 9.42
C GLY A 217 12.22 -12.28 9.99
N THR A 218 12.18 -11.05 10.52
CA THR A 218 10.94 -10.40 10.93
C THR A 218 10.03 -10.13 9.73
N ARG A 219 8.73 -9.93 9.95
CA ARG A 219 7.76 -9.72 8.88
C ARG A 219 7.73 -8.25 8.46
N VAL A 220 7.63 -8.02 7.16
CA VAL A 220 7.31 -6.68 6.65
C VAL A 220 5.84 -6.38 6.96
N SER A 221 5.59 -5.21 7.53
CA SER A 221 4.25 -4.73 7.86
C SER A 221 3.43 -4.39 6.61
N ARG A 222 2.09 -4.40 6.75
CA ARG A 222 1.13 -3.95 5.74
C ARG A 222 1.16 -4.70 4.41
N ILE A 223 1.50 -6.00 4.46
CA ILE A 223 1.44 -6.89 3.30
C ILE A 223 -0.01 -7.26 3.00
N VAL A 224 -0.41 -7.14 1.74
CA VAL A 224 -1.77 -7.52 1.30
C VAL A 224 -2.07 -8.98 1.62
N PRO A 225 -3.25 -9.30 2.19
CA PRO A 225 -3.67 -10.67 2.42
C PRO A 225 -3.91 -11.43 1.10
N ALA A 226 -3.75 -12.74 1.11
CA ALA A 226 -4.06 -13.58 -0.04
C ALA A 226 -5.53 -13.42 -0.47
N ARG A 227 -5.79 -13.39 -1.78
CA ARG A 227 -7.12 -13.19 -2.34
C ARG A 227 -7.47 -14.25 -3.36
N ASN A 228 -8.75 -14.67 -3.34
CA ASN A 228 -9.38 -15.39 -4.45
C ASN A 228 -10.39 -14.47 -5.12
N ILE A 229 -10.37 -14.44 -6.45
CA ILE A 229 -11.26 -13.56 -7.24
C ILE A 229 -12.00 -14.44 -8.25
N TYR A 230 -13.32 -14.47 -8.14
CA TYR A 230 -14.21 -15.17 -9.07
C TYR A 230 -14.92 -14.13 -9.92
N THR A 231 -14.82 -14.23 -11.23
CA THR A 231 -15.48 -13.32 -12.17
C THR A 231 -16.40 -14.08 -13.12
N ALA A 232 -17.61 -13.58 -13.29
CA ALA A 232 -18.50 -13.97 -14.36
C ALA A 232 -18.89 -12.71 -15.13
N LYS A 233 -18.60 -12.67 -16.44
CA LYS A 233 -18.93 -11.55 -17.32
C LYS A 233 -19.66 -12.04 -18.54
N TYR A 234 -20.92 -11.66 -18.67
CA TYR A 234 -21.70 -11.86 -19.89
C TYR A 234 -21.67 -10.60 -20.76
N SER A 235 -21.47 -10.77 -22.05
CA SER A 235 -21.57 -9.70 -23.04
C SER A 235 -22.25 -10.22 -24.30
N ASN A 236 -23.01 -9.36 -25.00
CA ASN A 236 -23.68 -9.75 -26.20
C ASN A 236 -23.59 -8.69 -27.31
N SER A 237 -24.00 -9.08 -28.54
CA SER A 237 -23.97 -8.22 -29.73
C SER A 237 -24.90 -7.01 -29.66
N ASN A 238 -25.82 -6.96 -28.68
CA ASN A 238 -26.69 -5.81 -28.43
C ASN A 238 -26.09 -4.82 -27.45
N ASN A 239 -24.76 -4.86 -27.19
CA ASN A 239 -24.02 -3.98 -26.29
C ASN A 239 -24.47 -4.07 -24.83
N TYR A 240 -24.99 -5.22 -24.36
CA TYR A 240 -25.20 -5.49 -22.95
C TYR A 240 -23.97 -6.15 -22.34
N VAL A 241 -23.58 -5.67 -21.17
CA VAL A 241 -22.56 -6.30 -20.33
C VAL A 241 -23.12 -6.47 -18.92
N LEU A 242 -23.05 -7.68 -18.40
CA LEU A 242 -23.32 -7.99 -17.00
C LEU A 242 -22.06 -8.59 -16.40
N LYS A 243 -21.59 -8.05 -15.27
CA LYS A 243 -20.39 -8.54 -14.58
C LYS A 243 -20.68 -8.76 -13.11
N VAL A 244 -20.29 -9.92 -12.61
CA VAL A 244 -20.34 -10.33 -11.20
C VAL A 244 -18.90 -10.61 -10.77
N ILE A 245 -18.50 -10.06 -9.62
CA ILE A 245 -17.19 -10.31 -9.02
C ILE A 245 -17.41 -10.70 -7.56
N LEU A 246 -16.92 -11.86 -7.17
CA LEU A 246 -16.78 -12.26 -5.78
C LEU A 246 -15.29 -12.23 -5.41
N LYS A 247 -14.94 -11.42 -4.41
CA LYS A 247 -13.62 -11.40 -3.77
C LYS A 247 -13.71 -12.13 -2.44
N ASP A 248 -12.85 -13.12 -2.23
CA ASP A 248 -12.69 -13.84 -0.97
C ASP A 248 -11.28 -13.57 -0.47
N VAL A 249 -11.16 -12.68 0.51
CA VAL A 249 -9.89 -12.19 1.05
C VAL A 249 -9.62 -12.96 2.33
N ALA A 250 -8.44 -13.56 2.42
CA ALA A 250 -8.03 -14.33 3.58
C ALA A 250 -7.80 -13.44 4.81
N LYS A 251 -7.87 -14.04 6.00
CA LYS A 251 -7.36 -13.43 7.21
C LYS A 251 -5.86 -13.14 7.04
N GLN A 252 -5.40 -11.98 7.49
CA GLN A 252 -3.99 -11.66 7.58
C GLN A 252 -3.53 -11.76 9.04
N ASP A 253 -2.80 -12.82 9.33
CA ASP A 253 -2.19 -13.12 10.63
C ASP A 253 -0.67 -13.30 10.56
N ASN A 254 -0.08 -13.18 9.34
CA ASN A 254 1.37 -13.01 9.15
C ASN A 254 1.71 -11.52 9.20
N ILE A 255 1.63 -10.94 10.37
CA ILE A 255 1.78 -9.51 10.63
C ILE A 255 3.23 -9.14 10.94
N GLY A 256 3.60 -7.87 10.68
CA GLY A 256 4.85 -7.25 11.15
C GLY A 256 4.75 -6.82 12.60
N GLU A 257 5.81 -6.21 13.12
CA GLU A 257 5.83 -5.55 14.42
C GLU A 257 4.79 -4.41 14.42
N ASP A 258 4.16 -4.17 15.54
CA ASP A 258 3.16 -3.11 15.78
C ASP A 258 1.94 -3.16 14.86
N GLU A 259 1.67 -4.31 14.29
CA GLU A 259 0.47 -4.56 13.50
C GLU A 259 -0.56 -5.40 14.25
N THR A 260 -1.83 -5.11 14.01
CA THR A 260 -2.94 -5.96 14.44
C THR A 260 -3.36 -6.93 13.34
N VAL A 261 -3.84 -8.09 13.72
CA VAL A 261 -4.45 -9.07 12.82
C VAL A 261 -5.68 -8.47 12.14
N THR A 262 -5.88 -8.76 10.85
CA THR A 262 -7.07 -8.33 10.10
C THR A 262 -7.88 -9.55 9.67
N SER A 263 -9.17 -9.56 10.01
CA SER A 263 -10.08 -10.63 9.61
C SER A 263 -10.24 -10.69 8.10
N GLY A 264 -10.39 -11.91 7.57
CA GLY A 264 -10.78 -12.10 6.18
C GLY A 264 -12.22 -11.66 5.93
N PHE A 265 -12.56 -11.42 4.66
CA PHE A 265 -13.90 -10.98 4.26
C PHE A 265 -14.28 -11.46 2.86
N ARG A 266 -15.57 -11.42 2.55
CA ARG A 266 -16.10 -11.69 1.21
C ARG A 266 -16.88 -10.50 0.69
N MET A 267 -16.56 -10.04 -0.49
CA MET A 267 -17.22 -8.90 -1.11
C MET A 267 -17.76 -9.29 -2.49
N LEU A 268 -19.07 -9.05 -2.68
CA LEU A 268 -19.77 -9.31 -3.94
C LEU A 268 -20.12 -7.99 -4.62
N ASP A 269 -19.64 -7.84 -5.87
CA ASP A 269 -19.89 -6.67 -6.69
C ASP A 269 -20.66 -7.07 -7.96
N LEU A 270 -21.65 -6.26 -8.35
CA LEU A 270 -22.42 -6.40 -9.61
C LEU A 270 -22.29 -5.14 -10.46
N LYS A 271 -22.21 -5.34 -11.77
CA LYS A 271 -22.26 -4.25 -12.74
C LYS A 271 -23.08 -4.68 -13.95
N ALA A 272 -24.06 -3.86 -14.32
CA ALA A 272 -24.79 -3.99 -15.59
C ALA A 272 -24.53 -2.73 -16.42
N MET A 273 -24.29 -2.91 -17.72
CA MET A 273 -24.05 -1.80 -18.64
C MET A 273 -24.78 -2.04 -19.96
N LYS A 274 -25.33 -0.98 -20.52
CA LYS A 274 -25.90 -0.94 -21.87
C LYS A 274 -25.33 0.26 -22.59
N THR A 275 -24.80 0.04 -23.79
CA THR A 275 -24.41 1.12 -24.71
C THR A 275 -25.49 1.27 -25.79
N PHE A 276 -25.86 2.50 -26.02
CA PHE A 276 -26.82 2.92 -27.07
C PHE A 276 -26.04 3.71 -28.12
N ASP A 277 -26.13 3.27 -29.33
CA ASP A 277 -25.53 3.94 -30.49
C ASP A 277 -26.55 4.91 -31.10
N PHE A 278 -26.13 6.15 -31.30
CA PHE A 278 -26.95 7.20 -31.92
C PHE A 278 -26.41 7.57 -33.31
N ALA A 279 -27.19 8.32 -34.08
CA ALA A 279 -26.75 8.86 -35.36
C ALA A 279 -25.49 9.74 -35.19
N ALA A 280 -24.65 9.80 -36.22
CA ALA A 280 -23.41 10.60 -36.26
C ALA A 280 -22.26 10.08 -35.38
N GLY A 281 -22.28 8.82 -34.95
CA GLY A 281 -21.18 8.24 -34.18
C GLY A 281 -21.18 8.56 -32.69
N SER A 282 -22.25 9.15 -32.17
CA SER A 282 -22.42 9.38 -30.74
C SER A 282 -22.89 8.11 -30.03
N GLU A 283 -22.36 7.88 -28.84
CA GLU A 283 -22.67 6.73 -27.98
C GLU A 283 -23.04 7.15 -26.57
N LEU A 284 -24.12 6.59 -26.02
CA LEU A 284 -24.47 6.71 -24.59
C LEU A 284 -24.29 5.37 -23.89
N SER A 285 -23.36 5.27 -22.96
CA SER A 285 -23.22 4.14 -22.07
C SER A 285 -23.89 4.43 -20.72
N VAL A 286 -24.86 3.60 -20.34
CA VAL A 286 -25.52 3.62 -19.04
C VAL A 286 -25.01 2.43 -18.25
N SER A 287 -24.39 2.67 -17.09
CA SER A 287 -23.92 1.63 -16.17
C SER A 287 -24.64 1.75 -14.83
N VAL A 288 -25.19 0.64 -14.35
CA VAL A 288 -25.65 0.49 -12.98
C VAL A 288 -24.68 -0.42 -12.26
N PHE A 289 -24.26 -0.05 -11.07
CA PHE A 289 -23.37 -0.87 -10.27
C PHE A 289 -23.85 -0.96 -8.83
N ALA A 290 -23.55 -2.08 -8.19
CA ALA A 290 -23.76 -2.30 -6.77
C ALA A 290 -22.50 -2.98 -6.23
N ASN A 291 -21.80 -2.30 -5.33
CA ASN A 291 -20.60 -2.80 -4.68
C ASN A 291 -20.92 -3.25 -3.28
N ASN A 292 -20.17 -4.25 -2.80
CA ASN A 292 -20.33 -4.83 -1.48
C ASN A 292 -21.80 -5.18 -1.16
N ILE A 293 -22.43 -5.95 -2.04
CA ILE A 293 -23.88 -6.31 -1.91
C ILE A 293 -24.14 -7.08 -0.61
N LEU A 294 -23.14 -7.84 -0.14
CA LEU A 294 -23.24 -8.62 1.10
C LEU A 294 -23.22 -7.71 2.35
N ASP A 295 -22.90 -6.43 2.19
CA ASP A 295 -22.78 -5.44 3.27
C ASP A 295 -21.74 -5.84 4.32
N GLU A 296 -20.66 -6.44 3.84
CA GLU A 296 -19.57 -6.93 4.69
C GLU A 296 -18.78 -5.77 5.28
N VAL A 297 -18.46 -5.84 6.57
CA VAL A 297 -17.53 -4.91 7.22
C VAL A 297 -16.12 -5.36 6.92
N ALA A 298 -15.58 -4.88 5.81
CA ALA A 298 -14.24 -5.21 5.32
C ALA A 298 -13.22 -4.15 5.77
N ARG A 299 -11.99 -4.59 6.06
CA ARG A 299 -10.89 -3.71 6.46
C ARG A 299 -9.69 -3.90 5.54
N ASN A 300 -9.09 -2.77 5.14
CA ASN A 300 -7.89 -2.81 4.32
C ASN A 300 -6.66 -3.01 5.22
N HIS A 301 -6.09 -4.22 5.23
CA HIS A 301 -4.92 -4.53 6.05
C HIS A 301 -3.73 -3.59 5.84
N THR A 302 -3.55 -3.05 4.63
CA THR A 302 -2.43 -2.15 4.30
C THR A 302 -2.61 -0.71 4.81
N SER A 303 -3.77 -0.37 5.41
CA SER A 303 -4.05 0.96 5.95
C SER A 303 -3.56 1.09 7.39
N PHE A 304 -2.95 2.21 7.72
CA PHE A 304 -2.59 2.57 9.09
C PHE A 304 -3.82 2.72 10.00
N VAL A 305 -4.92 3.21 9.45
CA VAL A 305 -6.20 3.43 10.15
C VAL A 305 -7.21 2.31 9.88
N LYS A 306 -6.75 1.09 9.66
CA LYS A 306 -7.63 -0.05 9.33
C LYS A 306 -8.64 -0.39 10.43
N ASN A 307 -8.28 -0.14 11.68
CA ASN A 307 -9.14 -0.44 12.83
C ASN A 307 -10.27 0.58 12.98
N GLU A 308 -10.04 1.83 12.58
CA GLU A 308 -10.94 2.97 12.69
C GLU A 308 -11.82 3.10 11.45
N VAL A 309 -11.23 2.90 10.24
CA VAL A 309 -11.88 3.17 8.97
C VAL A 309 -12.06 1.90 8.15
N PRO A 310 -13.26 1.28 8.15
CA PRO A 310 -13.57 0.16 7.27
C PRO A 310 -13.69 0.60 5.80
N LEU A 311 -13.59 -0.36 4.88
CA LEU A 311 -13.93 -0.13 3.48
C LEU A 311 -15.42 0.25 3.35
N PRO A 312 -15.82 0.95 2.26
CA PRO A 312 -17.20 1.34 2.06
C PRO A 312 -18.19 0.15 2.14
N GLY A 313 -19.26 0.33 2.88
CA GLY A 313 -20.36 -0.61 2.93
C GLY A 313 -21.10 -0.71 1.60
N ARG A 314 -22.24 -1.39 1.58
CA ARG A 314 -23.06 -1.54 0.37
C ARG A 314 -23.38 -0.19 -0.26
N ASN A 315 -23.07 -0.07 -1.55
CA ASN A 315 -23.42 1.13 -2.30
C ASN A 315 -23.93 0.78 -3.69
N VAL A 316 -24.85 1.58 -4.19
CA VAL A 316 -25.46 1.43 -5.52
C VAL A 316 -25.34 2.76 -6.25
N GLY A 317 -24.99 2.73 -7.52
CA GLY A 317 -24.84 3.93 -8.31
C GLY A 317 -25.15 3.73 -9.78
N VAL A 318 -25.34 4.85 -10.46
CA VAL A 318 -25.53 4.93 -11.91
C VAL A 318 -24.46 5.84 -12.49
N ARG A 319 -23.86 5.41 -13.60
CA ARG A 319 -22.90 6.21 -14.38
C ARG A 319 -23.40 6.35 -15.81
N LEU A 320 -23.45 7.57 -16.26
CA LEU A 320 -23.74 7.93 -17.67
C LEU A 320 -22.43 8.41 -18.32
N LYS A 321 -22.11 7.87 -19.48
CA LYS A 321 -20.99 8.30 -20.32
C LYS A 321 -21.48 8.57 -21.73
N LEU A 322 -21.39 9.82 -22.19
CA LEU A 322 -21.70 10.24 -23.53
C LEU A 322 -20.39 10.47 -24.28
N ASN A 323 -20.24 9.82 -25.45
CA ASN A 323 -19.20 10.07 -26.43
C ASN A 323 -19.87 10.70 -27.65
N PHE A 324 -19.28 11.79 -28.17
CA PHE A 324 -19.82 12.55 -29.34
C PHE A 324 -18.69 13.06 -30.22
#